data_0ff40aa2d5b9f4cf5ebfbdf9e389a188
#
_entry.id   0ff40aa2d5b9f4cf5ebfbdf9e389a188
#
_cell.length_a   1.000
_cell.length_b   1.000
_cell.length_c   1.000
_cell.angle_alpha   90.00
_cell.angle_beta   90.00
_cell.angle_gamma   90.00
#
_symmetry.space_group_name_H-M   'P 1'
#
loop_
_entity.id
_entity.type
_entity.pdbx_description
1 polymer ?
#
loop_
_entity_poly.entity_id
_entity_poly.type
_entity_poly.pdbx_seq_one_letter_code
_entity_poly.pdbx_strand_id
1 'polypeptide(L)'
;CGITQSTLSSLIQKLEAELDVTIFDRSSHPIKPTKLGEEIINQAKVLLFNASQIEELVSAHKGKAIGKVRMGIASTIAPYILPKMFKHLSKEHPGIDLYVEEARIATIIQKLERAELDIAILATPLDNSELLEIPIYTERFVAYVSPSEEMYRHKVLETSSLPAESVWV
;
A
#
# COMPACT_ATOMS: atom_id res chain seq x y z
N CYS A 1 15.55 0.30 -17.32
CA CYS A 1 15.31 -0.05 -18.73
C CYS A 1 16.48 0.42 -19.56
N GLY A 2 17.11 -0.50 -20.36
CA GLY A 2 18.26 -0.20 -21.22
C GLY A 2 17.87 0.38 -22.59
N ILE A 3 16.79 1.17 -22.69
CA ILE A 3 16.30 1.77 -23.92
C ILE A 3 16.47 3.30 -23.90
N THR A 4 16.71 3.89 -25.07
CA THR A 4 16.80 5.35 -25.21
C THR A 4 15.41 6.00 -25.13
N GLN A 5 15.38 7.30 -24.81
CA GLN A 5 14.13 8.07 -24.75
C GLN A 5 13.40 8.07 -26.12
N SER A 6 14.14 8.15 -27.24
CA SER A 6 13.58 8.10 -28.58
C SER A 6 12.92 6.74 -28.88
N THR A 7 13.57 5.64 -28.49
CA THR A 7 13.01 4.28 -28.63
C THR A 7 11.73 4.12 -27.82
N LEU A 8 11.74 4.59 -26.56
CA LEU A 8 10.54 4.56 -25.71
C LEU A 8 9.39 5.34 -26.35
N SER A 9 9.66 6.56 -26.83
CA SER A 9 8.64 7.39 -27.49
C SER A 9 8.03 6.70 -28.71
N SER A 10 8.86 6.06 -29.54
CA SER A 10 8.39 5.32 -30.72
C SER A 10 7.54 4.10 -30.36
N LEU A 11 7.92 3.37 -29.31
CA LEU A 11 7.14 2.22 -28.84
C LEU A 11 5.77 2.64 -28.28
N ILE A 12 5.72 3.74 -27.53
CA ILE A 12 4.45 4.30 -27.03
C ILE A 12 3.57 4.74 -28.20
N GLN A 13 4.12 5.44 -29.20
CA GLN A 13 3.35 5.86 -30.37
C GLN A 13 2.79 4.67 -31.15
N LYS A 14 3.57 3.58 -31.28
CA LYS A 14 3.11 2.35 -31.90
C LYS A 14 1.94 1.73 -31.13
N LEU A 15 2.03 1.66 -29.81
CA LEU A 15 0.96 1.17 -28.95
C LEU A 15 -0.31 2.04 -29.06
N GLU A 16 -0.14 3.37 -29.06
CA GLU A 16 -1.25 4.32 -29.26
C GLU A 16 -1.94 4.08 -30.60
N ALA A 17 -1.18 3.83 -31.67
CA ALA A 17 -1.72 3.55 -32.99
C ALA A 17 -2.40 2.15 -33.09
N GLU A 18 -1.85 1.13 -32.43
CA GLU A 18 -2.44 -0.21 -32.38
C GLU A 18 -3.77 -0.23 -31.61
N LEU A 19 -3.87 0.56 -30.55
CA LEU A 19 -5.08 0.66 -29.72
C LEU A 19 -6.07 1.74 -30.21
N ASP A 20 -5.68 2.55 -31.20
CA ASP A 20 -6.43 3.72 -31.68
C ASP A 20 -6.81 4.70 -30.55
N VAL A 21 -5.85 4.98 -29.65
CA VAL A 21 -6.03 5.87 -28.50
C VAL A 21 -4.82 6.77 -28.29
N THR A 22 -5.02 7.90 -27.60
CA THR A 22 -3.94 8.77 -27.12
C THR A 22 -3.69 8.52 -25.63
N ILE A 23 -2.52 7.97 -25.30
CA ILE A 23 -2.12 7.69 -23.92
C ILE A 23 -1.50 8.94 -23.28
N PHE A 24 -0.67 9.69 -24.03
CA PHE A 24 0.01 10.88 -23.53
C PHE A 24 -0.37 12.14 -24.31
N ASP A 25 -0.79 13.17 -23.60
CA ASP A 25 -0.96 14.51 -24.16
C ASP A 25 0.41 15.17 -24.34
N ARG A 26 0.80 15.32 -25.62
CA ARG A 26 2.07 15.94 -26.01
C ARG A 26 1.97 17.43 -26.27
N SER A 27 0.77 18.00 -26.21
CA SER A 27 0.57 19.44 -26.35
C SER A 27 0.93 20.19 -25.06
N SER A 28 0.94 19.50 -23.92
CA SER A 28 1.31 20.06 -22.61
C SER A 28 2.79 19.87 -22.28
N HIS A 29 3.38 20.83 -21.58
CA HIS A 29 4.72 20.71 -21.00
C HIS A 29 4.64 20.94 -19.48
N PRO A 30 5.00 19.95 -18.64
CA PRO A 30 5.50 18.60 -18.99
C PRO A 30 4.38 17.72 -19.62
N ILE A 31 4.81 16.76 -20.46
CA ILE A 31 3.91 15.75 -21.05
C ILE A 31 3.18 15.01 -19.92
N LYS A 32 1.86 14.87 -20.03
CA LYS A 32 1.02 14.22 -19.03
C LYS A 32 0.21 13.08 -19.67
N PRO A 33 -0.13 12.03 -18.94
CA PRO A 33 -1.10 11.05 -19.41
C PRO A 33 -2.46 11.72 -19.64
N THR A 34 -3.21 11.22 -20.61
CA THR A 34 -4.65 11.50 -20.73
C THR A 34 -5.40 10.73 -19.65
N LYS A 35 -6.69 11.03 -19.42
CA LYS A 35 -7.50 10.27 -18.47
C LYS A 35 -7.52 8.77 -18.79
N LEU A 36 -7.75 8.41 -20.06
CA LEU A 36 -7.67 7.03 -20.53
C LEU A 36 -6.24 6.48 -20.43
N GLY A 37 -5.24 7.34 -20.69
CA GLY A 37 -3.83 6.99 -20.53
C GLY A 37 -3.47 6.58 -19.09
N GLU A 38 -4.00 7.26 -18.08
CA GLU A 38 -3.82 6.88 -16.68
C GLU A 38 -4.42 5.51 -16.37
N GLU A 39 -5.61 5.22 -16.89
CA GLU A 39 -6.27 3.92 -16.74
C GLU A 39 -5.45 2.81 -17.39
N ILE A 40 -4.96 3.02 -18.63
CA ILE A 40 -4.10 2.06 -19.33
C ILE A 40 -2.78 1.84 -18.60
N ILE A 41 -2.13 2.90 -18.09
CA ILE A 41 -0.89 2.80 -17.33
C ILE A 41 -1.10 2.00 -16.05
N ASN A 42 -2.22 2.21 -15.35
CA ASN A 42 -2.53 1.46 -14.13
C ASN A 42 -2.75 -0.03 -14.46
N GLN A 43 -3.47 -0.37 -15.52
CA GLN A 43 -3.63 -1.76 -15.96
C GLN A 43 -2.28 -2.39 -16.38
N ALA A 44 -1.42 -1.64 -17.04
CA ALA A 44 -0.08 -2.11 -17.40
C ALA A 44 0.79 -2.40 -16.15
N LYS A 45 0.67 -1.59 -15.09
CA LYS A 45 1.34 -1.85 -13.81
C LYS A 45 0.86 -3.16 -13.17
N VAL A 46 -0.46 -3.41 -13.17
CA VAL A 46 -1.05 -4.66 -12.66
C VAL A 46 -0.55 -5.87 -13.48
N LEU A 47 -0.48 -5.75 -14.79
CA LEU A 47 0.07 -6.79 -15.66
C LEU A 47 1.53 -7.12 -15.31
N LEU A 48 2.37 -6.11 -15.14
CA LEU A 48 3.77 -6.29 -14.75
C LEU A 48 3.90 -6.91 -13.36
N PHE A 49 3.04 -6.51 -12.42
CA PHE A 49 2.98 -7.13 -11.11
C PHE A 49 2.61 -8.61 -11.20
N ASN A 50 1.57 -8.97 -11.94
CA ASN A 50 1.19 -10.38 -12.14
C ASN A 50 2.30 -11.19 -12.82
N ALA A 51 3.04 -10.59 -13.75
CA ALA A 51 4.19 -11.23 -14.37
C ALA A 51 5.32 -11.51 -13.37
N SER A 52 5.62 -10.57 -12.44
CA SER A 52 6.62 -10.79 -11.40
C SER A 52 6.22 -11.88 -10.41
N GLN A 53 4.92 -12.07 -10.15
CA GLN A 53 4.42 -13.14 -9.30
C GLN A 53 4.77 -14.55 -9.82
N ILE A 54 4.88 -14.71 -11.13
CA ILE A 54 5.29 -15.99 -11.73
C ILE A 54 6.75 -16.32 -11.33
N GLU A 55 7.65 -15.34 -11.37
CA GLU A 55 9.05 -15.51 -10.96
C GLU A 55 9.16 -15.82 -9.45
N GLU A 56 8.34 -15.16 -8.64
CA GLU A 56 8.27 -15.39 -7.19
C GLU A 56 7.75 -16.80 -6.86
N LEU A 57 6.70 -17.27 -7.55
CA LEU A 57 6.19 -18.64 -7.40
C LEU A 57 7.27 -19.69 -7.70
N VAL A 58 8.03 -19.49 -8.76
CA VAL A 58 9.15 -20.38 -9.11
C VAL A 58 10.24 -20.34 -8.02
N SER A 59 10.54 -19.17 -7.48
CA SER A 59 11.54 -19.00 -6.42
C SER A 59 11.09 -19.64 -5.10
N ALA A 60 9.84 -19.46 -4.73
CA ALA A 60 9.23 -20.07 -3.55
C ALA A 60 9.23 -21.61 -3.65
N HIS A 61 8.95 -22.18 -4.84
CA HIS A 61 9.00 -23.62 -5.06
C HIS A 61 10.42 -24.19 -4.88
N LYS A 62 11.45 -23.37 -5.11
CA LYS A 62 12.86 -23.73 -4.87
C LYS A 62 13.30 -23.54 -3.40
N GLY A 63 12.36 -23.25 -2.50
CA GLY A 63 12.62 -23.04 -1.06
C GLY A 63 13.41 -21.77 -0.73
N LYS A 64 13.44 -20.79 -1.64
CA LYS A 64 14.12 -19.52 -1.44
C LYS A 64 13.07 -18.40 -1.40
N ALA A 65 12.79 -17.89 -0.21
CA ALA A 65 12.07 -16.63 -0.08
C ALA A 65 13.04 -15.49 -0.46
N ILE A 66 13.06 -15.14 -1.74
CA ILE A 66 13.90 -14.07 -2.30
C ILE A 66 12.99 -13.17 -3.10
N GLY A 67 13.09 -11.88 -2.88
CA GLY A 67 12.33 -10.91 -3.68
C GLY A 67 12.19 -9.56 -3.00
N LYS A 68 11.62 -8.62 -3.72
CA LYS A 68 11.25 -7.29 -3.19
C LYS A 68 9.81 -7.30 -2.76
N VAL A 69 9.55 -6.82 -1.56
CA VAL A 69 8.20 -6.65 -1.02
C VAL A 69 7.99 -5.17 -0.71
N ARG A 70 7.01 -4.54 -1.34
CA ARG A 70 6.63 -3.15 -1.10
C ARG A 70 5.43 -3.14 -0.15
N MET A 71 5.64 -2.69 1.05
CA MET A 71 4.65 -2.72 2.11
C MET A 71 4.20 -1.32 2.51
N GLY A 72 2.89 -1.09 2.51
CA GLY A 72 2.28 0.08 3.14
C GLY A 72 1.98 -0.18 4.61
N ILE A 73 2.14 0.83 5.46
CA ILE A 73 1.77 0.72 6.86
C ILE A 73 1.18 2.04 7.36
N ALA A 74 0.11 1.96 8.16
CA ALA A 74 -0.44 3.14 8.81
C ALA A 74 0.53 3.68 9.86
N SER A 75 0.72 5.01 9.88
CA SER A 75 1.68 5.67 10.79
C SER A 75 1.41 5.41 12.27
N THR A 76 0.16 5.13 12.63
CA THR A 76 -0.22 4.77 14.02
C THR A 76 0.25 3.37 14.43
N ILE A 77 0.51 2.48 13.48
CA ILE A 77 0.90 1.09 13.70
C ILE A 77 2.42 0.92 13.53
N ALA A 78 3.01 1.66 12.60
CA ALA A 78 4.41 1.54 12.19
C ALA A 78 5.42 1.51 13.35
N PRO A 79 5.40 2.43 14.34
CA PRO A 79 6.39 2.47 15.42
C PRO A 79 6.42 1.21 16.29
N TYR A 80 5.31 0.50 16.37
CA TYR A 80 5.17 -0.68 17.24
C TYR A 80 5.50 -2.00 16.53
N ILE A 81 5.21 -2.09 15.23
CA ILE A 81 5.36 -3.33 14.46
C ILE A 81 6.69 -3.38 13.73
N LEU A 82 7.10 -2.30 13.06
CA LEU A 82 8.28 -2.29 12.22
C LEU A 82 9.56 -2.78 12.91
N PRO A 83 9.91 -2.36 14.14
CA PRO A 83 11.15 -2.81 14.76
C PRO A 83 11.19 -4.32 15.00
N LYS A 84 10.04 -4.92 15.35
CA LYS A 84 9.93 -6.37 15.60
C LYS A 84 9.97 -7.14 14.27
N MET A 85 9.28 -6.65 13.27
CA MET A 85 9.19 -7.26 11.96
C MET A 85 10.54 -7.26 11.25
N PHE A 86 11.24 -6.12 11.20
CA PHE A 86 12.58 -6.04 10.61
C PHE A 86 13.57 -6.98 11.27
N LYS A 87 13.56 -7.06 12.61
CA LYS A 87 14.42 -7.98 13.35
C LYS A 87 14.16 -9.44 12.97
N HIS A 88 12.89 -9.81 12.81
CA HIS A 88 12.50 -11.17 12.45
C HIS A 88 12.86 -11.49 10.99
N LEU A 89 12.48 -10.60 10.05
CA LEU A 89 12.75 -10.80 8.63
C LEU A 89 14.24 -10.88 8.32
N SER A 90 15.06 -10.01 8.89
CA SER A 90 16.50 -10.01 8.66
C SER A 90 17.16 -11.31 9.11
N LYS A 91 16.60 -11.96 10.13
CA LYS A 91 17.14 -13.21 10.66
C LYS A 91 16.65 -14.43 9.90
N GLU A 92 15.34 -14.55 9.69
CA GLU A 92 14.72 -15.77 9.16
C GLU A 92 14.61 -15.75 7.62
N HIS A 93 14.51 -14.55 7.02
CA HIS A 93 14.31 -14.36 5.58
C HIS A 93 15.25 -13.29 4.99
N PRO A 94 16.58 -13.47 5.07
CA PRO A 94 17.55 -12.45 4.63
C PRO A 94 17.53 -12.18 3.13
N GLY A 95 16.83 -13.01 2.34
CA GLY A 95 16.66 -12.82 0.90
C GLY A 95 15.49 -11.88 0.52
N ILE A 96 14.69 -11.45 1.52
CA ILE A 96 13.58 -10.51 1.27
C ILE A 96 14.10 -9.08 1.41
N ASP A 97 14.01 -8.32 0.31
CA ASP A 97 14.26 -6.87 0.29
C ASP A 97 12.93 -6.15 0.57
N LEU A 98 12.72 -5.75 1.83
CA LEU A 98 11.49 -5.11 2.27
C LEU A 98 11.60 -3.59 2.14
N TYR A 99 10.77 -3.02 1.27
CA TYR A 99 10.55 -1.59 1.15
C TYR A 99 9.27 -1.19 1.90
N VAL A 100 9.38 -0.27 2.86
CA VAL A 100 8.25 0.16 3.69
C VAL A 100 7.91 1.62 3.42
N GLU A 101 6.63 1.87 3.21
CA GLU A 101 6.08 3.21 3.06
C GLU A 101 5.01 3.48 4.13
N GLU A 102 5.23 4.52 4.94
CA GLU A 102 4.22 5.02 5.86
C GLU A 102 3.31 6.03 5.15
N ALA A 103 2.00 5.80 5.20
CA ALA A 103 1.03 6.71 4.61
C ALA A 103 -0.35 6.61 5.30
N ARG A 104 -1.25 7.49 4.91
CA ARG A 104 -2.66 7.41 5.30
C ARG A 104 -3.34 6.23 4.63
N ILE A 105 -4.31 5.62 5.32
CA ILE A 105 -5.05 4.43 4.85
C ILE A 105 -5.57 4.60 3.42
N ALA A 106 -6.23 5.72 3.10
CA ALA A 106 -6.75 5.98 1.75
C ALA A 106 -5.64 5.96 0.66
N THR A 107 -4.47 6.51 0.96
CA THR A 107 -3.33 6.50 0.04
C THR A 107 -2.78 5.09 -0.15
N ILE A 108 -2.69 4.32 0.93
CA ILE A 108 -2.22 2.93 0.89
C ILE A 108 -3.15 2.06 0.05
N ILE A 109 -4.48 2.19 0.25
CA ILE A 109 -5.48 1.46 -0.54
C ILE A 109 -5.31 1.76 -2.03
N GLN A 110 -5.25 3.04 -2.42
CA GLN A 110 -5.03 3.42 -3.82
C GLN A 110 -3.75 2.83 -4.41
N LYS A 111 -2.68 2.75 -3.61
CA LYS A 111 -1.41 2.17 -4.06
C LYS A 111 -1.46 0.65 -4.20
N LEU A 112 -2.23 -0.04 -3.33
CA LEU A 112 -2.50 -1.47 -3.48
C LEU A 112 -3.26 -1.76 -4.77
N GLU A 113 -4.35 -1.02 -5.03
CA GLU A 113 -5.16 -1.14 -6.24
C GLU A 113 -4.35 -0.91 -7.53
N ARG A 114 -3.34 -0.04 -7.46
CA ARG A 114 -2.43 0.26 -8.59
C ARG A 114 -1.21 -0.65 -8.67
N ALA A 115 -1.13 -1.69 -7.83
CA ALA A 115 0.05 -2.54 -7.69
C ALA A 115 1.36 -1.75 -7.45
N GLU A 116 1.28 -0.58 -6.81
CA GLU A 116 2.43 0.20 -6.34
C GLU A 116 2.93 -0.32 -4.99
N LEU A 117 2.05 -0.98 -4.21
CA LEU A 117 2.35 -1.76 -3.02
C LEU A 117 1.87 -3.21 -3.22
N ASP A 118 2.54 -4.14 -2.59
CA ASP A 118 2.24 -5.56 -2.67
C ASP A 118 1.37 -6.01 -1.48
N ILE A 119 1.63 -5.45 -0.31
CA ILE A 119 0.90 -5.72 0.94
C ILE A 119 0.75 -4.44 1.76
N ALA A 120 -0.15 -4.46 2.74
CA ALA A 120 -0.23 -3.40 3.74
C ALA A 120 -0.63 -3.92 5.12
N ILE A 121 -0.25 -3.17 6.17
CA ILE A 121 -0.73 -3.38 7.53
C ILE A 121 -1.58 -2.17 7.91
N LEU A 122 -2.88 -2.42 8.06
CA LEU A 122 -3.92 -1.42 8.27
C LEU A 122 -4.90 -1.86 9.33
N ALA A 123 -5.66 -0.91 9.85
CA ALA A 123 -6.87 -1.24 10.63
C ALA A 123 -7.99 -1.67 9.65
N THR A 124 -8.70 -2.73 9.98
CA THR A 124 -9.82 -3.30 9.21
C THR A 124 -11.12 -3.23 10.01
N PRO A 125 -12.30 -3.28 9.38
CA PRO A 125 -12.57 -3.56 7.94
C PRO A 125 -12.31 -2.35 7.03
N LEU A 126 -12.01 -2.62 5.73
CA LEU A 126 -11.71 -1.60 4.72
C LEU A 126 -12.87 -1.31 3.78
N ASP A 127 -13.93 -2.10 3.82
CA ASP A 127 -15.07 -2.01 2.87
C ASP A 127 -14.65 -2.05 1.38
N ASN A 128 -13.61 -2.83 1.07
CA ASN A 128 -13.06 -2.95 -0.28
C ASN A 128 -12.99 -4.42 -0.71
N SER A 129 -13.87 -4.83 -1.61
CA SER A 129 -13.99 -6.23 -2.06
C SER A 129 -12.83 -6.70 -2.96
N GLU A 130 -12.00 -5.80 -3.46
CA GLU A 130 -10.85 -6.14 -4.31
C GLU A 130 -9.60 -6.50 -3.49
N LEU A 131 -9.62 -6.23 -2.18
CA LEU A 131 -8.52 -6.51 -1.29
C LEU A 131 -8.82 -7.71 -0.39
N LEU A 132 -7.86 -8.63 -0.29
CA LEU A 132 -7.94 -9.73 0.67
C LEU A 132 -7.48 -9.24 2.05
N GLU A 133 -8.39 -9.25 3.01
CA GLU A 133 -8.08 -8.92 4.40
C GLU A 133 -7.73 -10.18 5.20
N ILE A 134 -6.56 -10.18 5.86
CA ILE A 134 -6.11 -11.26 6.73
C ILE A 134 -5.91 -10.67 8.13
N PRO A 135 -6.76 -11.00 9.12
CA PRO A 135 -6.59 -10.50 10.47
C PRO A 135 -5.33 -11.06 11.12
N ILE A 136 -4.43 -10.19 11.58
CA ILE A 136 -3.18 -10.57 12.26
C ILE A 136 -3.25 -10.40 13.78
N TYR A 137 -3.96 -9.40 14.28
CA TYR A 137 -4.20 -9.19 15.71
C TYR A 137 -5.38 -8.24 15.91
N THR A 138 -5.87 -8.18 17.16
CA THR A 138 -6.94 -7.27 17.56
C THR A 138 -6.45 -6.36 18.68
N GLU A 139 -6.72 -5.08 18.58
CA GLU A 139 -6.45 -4.09 19.62
C GLU A 139 -7.77 -3.55 20.21
N ARG A 140 -7.70 -3.15 21.46
CA ARG A 140 -8.83 -2.47 22.13
C ARG A 140 -8.60 -0.97 22.09
N PHE A 141 -9.65 -0.23 21.83
CA PHE A 141 -9.63 1.20 22.10
C PHE A 141 -9.57 1.43 23.62
N VAL A 142 -8.70 2.33 24.03
CA VAL A 142 -8.59 2.76 25.43
C VAL A 142 -8.73 4.26 25.49
N ALA A 143 -9.41 4.76 26.52
CA ALA A 143 -9.45 6.18 26.79
C ALA A 143 -8.26 6.55 27.69
N TYR A 144 -7.49 7.55 27.27
CA TYR A 144 -6.48 8.17 28.12
C TYR A 144 -7.13 9.33 28.88
N VAL A 145 -7.33 9.15 30.16
CA VAL A 145 -8.06 10.12 31.03
C VAL A 145 -7.11 10.71 32.04
N SER A 146 -7.19 12.02 32.23
CA SER A 146 -6.43 12.72 33.31
C SER A 146 -6.87 12.24 34.68
N PRO A 147 -5.93 12.07 35.64
CA PRO A 147 -6.28 11.73 37.01
C PRO A 147 -7.19 12.77 37.73
N SER A 148 -7.26 13.99 37.20
CA SER A 148 -8.14 15.06 37.71
C SER A 148 -9.61 14.90 37.26
N GLU A 149 -9.88 14.05 36.29
CA GLU A 149 -11.22 13.85 35.73
C GLU A 149 -11.98 12.79 36.52
N GLU A 150 -13.28 12.98 36.68
CA GLU A 150 -14.14 12.01 37.38
C GLU A 150 -14.15 10.65 36.69
N MET A 151 -14.08 10.64 35.35
CA MET A 151 -14.03 9.46 34.52
C MET A 151 -12.78 8.58 34.74
N TYR A 152 -11.72 9.13 35.32
CA TYR A 152 -10.49 8.38 35.64
C TYR A 152 -10.73 7.20 36.60
N ARG A 153 -11.78 7.29 37.42
CA ARG A 153 -12.14 6.23 38.38
C ARG A 153 -12.87 5.06 37.77
N HIS A 154 -13.34 5.21 36.53
CA HIS A 154 -14.09 4.18 35.82
C HIS A 154 -13.14 3.21 35.13
N LYS A 155 -13.35 1.91 35.32
CA LYS A 155 -12.57 0.87 34.61
C LYS A 155 -12.99 0.69 33.16
N VAL A 156 -14.21 1.03 32.83
CA VAL A 156 -14.81 0.95 31.49
C VAL A 156 -15.59 2.24 31.28
N LEU A 157 -15.38 2.86 30.14
CA LEU A 157 -16.12 4.04 29.70
C LEU A 157 -17.01 3.63 28.53
N GLU A 158 -18.29 3.92 28.62
CA GLU A 158 -19.19 3.77 27.49
C GLU A 158 -19.11 5.00 26.60
N THR A 159 -19.01 4.80 25.29
CA THR A 159 -18.88 5.91 24.32
C THR A 159 -20.06 6.88 24.37
N SER A 160 -21.27 6.38 24.73
CA SER A 160 -22.46 7.21 24.92
C SER A 160 -22.40 8.16 26.12
N SER A 161 -21.53 7.88 27.08
CA SER A 161 -21.35 8.70 28.29
C SER A 161 -20.23 9.74 28.17
N LEU A 162 -19.50 9.75 27.06
CA LEU A 162 -18.39 10.68 26.85
C LEU A 162 -18.92 12.03 26.33
N PRO A 163 -18.59 13.15 27.01
CA PRO A 163 -18.92 14.48 26.49
C PRO A 163 -18.10 14.74 25.22
N ALA A 164 -18.77 15.00 24.10
CA ALA A 164 -18.12 15.15 22.79
C ALA A 164 -17.05 16.28 22.79
N GLU A 165 -17.26 17.32 23.56
CA GLU A 165 -16.36 18.46 23.70
C GLU A 165 -15.06 18.15 24.45
N SER A 166 -15.00 17.06 25.21
CA SER A 166 -13.80 16.66 25.97
C SER A 166 -13.05 15.50 25.32
N VAL A 167 -13.51 14.98 24.19
CA VAL A 167 -12.83 13.90 23.46
C VAL A 167 -11.89 14.49 22.40
N TRP A 168 -10.62 14.18 22.53
CA TRP A 168 -9.58 14.51 21.53
C TRP A 168 -9.26 13.25 20.73
N VAL A 169 -9.33 13.35 19.39
CA VAL A 169 -9.07 12.23 18.46
C VAL A 169 -7.91 12.58 17.57
#